data_f2026ca3f8e4218c292dc97ff1ce7e9e
#
_entry.id   f2026ca3f8e4218c292dc97ff1ce7e9e
#
_cell.length_a   1.000
_cell.length_b   1.000
_cell.length_c   1.000
_cell.angle_alpha   90.00
_cell.angle_beta   90.00
_cell.angle_gamma   90.00
#
_symmetry.space_group_name_H-M   'P 1'
#
loop_
_entity.id
_entity.type
_entity.pdbx_description
1 polymer ?
#
loop_
_entity_poly.entity_id
_entity_poly.type
_entity_poly.pdbx_seq_one_letter_code
_entity_poly.pdbx_strand_id
1 'polypeptide(L)'
;MVWGGEFGRTIYCQGKLERDNYGRDHHPRCFTMWMAGGGIKGGVTYGATDEFSYNIVENPVHIRDLNATMLHCLGVDHRKLTYRFQGLDQRLTGIDAQAHVVQPLLA
;
A
#
# COMPACT_ATOMS: atom_id res chain seq x y z
N MET A 1 1.57 13.42 3.89
CA MET A 1 0.35 12.83 4.49
C MET A 1 0.02 11.55 3.74
N VAL A 2 -0.29 10.47 4.46
CA VAL A 2 -0.78 9.20 3.89
C VAL A 2 -2.07 8.84 4.62
N TRP A 3 -3.10 8.43 3.89
CA TRP A 3 -4.39 8.06 4.44
C TRP A 3 -4.95 6.82 3.74
N GLY A 4 -5.58 5.93 4.49
CA GLY A 4 -6.21 4.72 3.97
C GLY A 4 -6.74 3.84 5.10
N GLY A 5 -7.44 2.78 4.73
CA GLY A 5 -7.75 1.68 5.63
C GLY A 5 -6.57 0.71 5.74
N GLU A 6 -6.67 -0.26 6.65
CA GLU A 6 -5.65 -1.32 6.82
C GLU A 6 -5.58 -2.24 5.60
N PHE A 7 -6.74 -2.52 4.96
CA PHE A 7 -6.87 -3.16 3.64
C PHE A 7 -8.23 -2.88 2.98
N GLY A 8 -8.44 -3.51 1.82
CA GLY A 8 -9.69 -3.47 1.10
C GLY A 8 -10.79 -4.35 1.70
N ARG A 9 -11.92 -4.33 1.03
CA ARG A 9 -13.09 -5.15 1.36
C ARG A 9 -13.56 -5.89 0.10
N THR A 10 -13.95 -7.14 0.28
CA THR A 10 -14.55 -7.93 -0.80
C THR A 10 -16.00 -7.49 -1.08
N ILE A 11 -16.58 -8.01 -2.13
CA ILE A 11 -18.02 -7.90 -2.40
C ILE A 11 -18.85 -8.85 -1.54
N TYR A 12 -18.20 -9.77 -0.82
CA TYR A 12 -18.86 -10.78 0.00
C TYR A 12 -19.19 -10.26 1.39
N CYS A 13 -20.30 -10.77 1.96
CA CYS A 13 -20.66 -10.51 3.34
C CYS A 13 -19.76 -11.30 4.30
N GLN A 14 -19.25 -10.63 5.32
CA GLN A 14 -18.60 -11.29 6.44
C GLN A 14 -19.66 -11.84 7.40
N GLY A 15 -19.76 -13.18 7.48
CA GLY A 15 -20.79 -13.84 8.27
C GLY A 15 -22.14 -13.94 7.55
N LYS A 16 -23.25 -13.78 8.29
CA LYS A 16 -24.59 -13.83 7.73
C LYS A 16 -25.00 -12.51 7.13
N LEU A 17 -25.61 -12.56 5.94
CA LEU A 17 -26.20 -11.40 5.30
C LEU A 17 -27.54 -11.06 5.97
N GLU A 18 -27.55 -10.05 6.82
CA GLU A 18 -28.73 -9.57 7.54
C GLU A 18 -28.88 -8.07 7.28
N ARG A 19 -30.14 -7.57 7.28
CA ARG A 19 -30.45 -6.18 6.94
C ARG A 19 -29.70 -5.18 7.85
N ASP A 20 -29.62 -5.47 9.13
CA ASP A 20 -29.07 -4.53 10.14
C ASP A 20 -27.66 -4.92 10.62
N ASN A 21 -27.09 -5.98 10.06
CA ASN A 21 -25.74 -6.45 10.41
C ASN A 21 -25.01 -6.91 9.16
N TYR A 22 -24.75 -5.96 8.26
CA TYR A 22 -24.04 -6.19 7.03
C TYR A 22 -22.64 -5.61 7.08
N GLY A 23 -21.62 -6.44 6.94
CA GLY A 23 -20.22 -6.06 6.76
C GLY A 23 -19.59 -6.84 5.62
N ARG A 24 -18.70 -6.19 4.84
CA ARG A 24 -17.94 -6.87 3.79
C ARG A 24 -16.68 -7.49 4.38
N ASP A 25 -16.29 -8.64 3.85
CA ASP A 25 -15.11 -9.37 4.28
C ASP A 25 -13.81 -8.61 3.97
N HIS A 26 -12.75 -8.92 4.70
CA HIS A 26 -11.42 -8.32 4.52
C HIS A 26 -10.77 -8.77 3.20
N HIS A 27 -10.10 -7.83 2.52
CA HIS A 27 -9.41 -8.12 1.27
C HIS A 27 -8.02 -7.47 1.22
N PRO A 28 -6.98 -8.13 1.77
CA PRO A 28 -5.64 -7.54 1.88
C PRO A 28 -4.90 -7.38 0.54
N ARG A 29 -5.39 -8.00 -0.53
CA ARG A 29 -4.73 -7.98 -1.84
C ARG A 29 -5.08 -6.79 -2.71
N CYS A 30 -6.18 -6.09 -2.41
CA CYS A 30 -6.69 -5.03 -3.27
C CYS A 30 -7.28 -3.90 -2.43
N PHE A 31 -6.61 -2.75 -2.41
CA PHE A 31 -7.06 -1.57 -1.68
C PHE A 31 -6.39 -0.31 -2.22
N THR A 32 -6.96 0.84 -1.86
CA THR A 32 -6.49 2.15 -2.28
C THR A 32 -5.91 2.91 -1.10
N MET A 33 -4.78 3.58 -1.33
CA MET A 33 -4.17 4.53 -0.41
C MET A 33 -4.17 5.92 -1.04
N TRP A 34 -4.35 6.95 -0.24
CA TRP A 34 -4.24 8.33 -0.67
C TRP A 34 -3.00 8.99 -0.07
N MET A 35 -2.29 9.76 -0.89
CA MET A 35 -1.06 10.44 -0.48
C MET A 35 -1.09 11.91 -0.93
N ALA A 36 -0.53 12.81 -0.11
CA ALA A 36 -0.36 14.21 -0.48
C ALA A 36 0.86 14.85 0.19
N GLY A 37 1.46 15.82 -0.50
CA GLY A 37 2.61 16.60 -0.03
C GLY A 37 3.94 15.91 -0.26
N GLY A 38 5.01 16.49 0.23
CA GLY A 38 6.35 15.91 0.36
C GLY A 38 6.94 15.28 -0.91
N GLY A 39 6.78 15.90 -2.10
CA GLY A 39 7.31 15.36 -3.35
C GLY A 39 6.38 14.35 -4.04
N ILE A 40 5.15 14.18 -3.55
CA ILE A 40 4.13 13.37 -4.22
C ILE A 40 3.40 14.22 -5.26
N LYS A 41 3.27 13.68 -6.47
CA LYS A 41 2.57 14.31 -7.58
C LYS A 41 1.07 14.39 -7.29
N GLY A 42 0.53 15.61 -7.28
CA GLY A 42 -0.89 15.85 -7.05
C GLY A 42 -1.76 15.56 -8.25
N GLY A 43 -3.05 15.20 -8.01
CA GLY A 43 -4.05 15.05 -9.05
C GLY A 43 -3.91 13.82 -9.94
N VAL A 44 -3.15 12.81 -9.51
CA VAL A 44 -2.98 11.55 -10.25
C VAL A 44 -3.67 10.38 -9.55
N THR A 45 -4.21 9.47 -10.34
CA THR A 45 -4.58 8.13 -9.90
C THR A 45 -3.60 7.15 -10.54
N TYR A 46 -3.00 6.27 -9.74
CA TYR A 46 -2.01 5.30 -10.19
C TYR A 46 -2.46 3.89 -9.84
N GLY A 47 -2.59 3.06 -10.86
CA GLY A 47 -3.15 1.73 -10.76
C GLY A 47 -4.67 1.71 -10.88
N ALA A 48 -5.20 0.54 -11.17
CA ALA A 48 -6.63 0.29 -11.28
C ALA A 48 -6.98 -1.12 -10.79
N THR A 49 -8.23 -1.26 -10.35
CA THR A 49 -8.83 -2.54 -9.99
C THR A 49 -9.85 -2.96 -11.02
N ASP A 50 -10.25 -4.22 -11.01
CA ASP A 50 -11.43 -4.68 -11.72
C ASP A 50 -12.71 -4.03 -11.16
N GLU A 51 -13.84 -4.23 -11.86
CA GLU A 51 -15.12 -3.62 -11.50
C GLU A 51 -15.67 -4.01 -10.13
N PHE A 52 -15.18 -5.13 -9.56
CA PHE A 52 -15.55 -5.60 -8.23
C PHE A 52 -14.54 -5.19 -7.15
N SER A 53 -13.49 -4.45 -7.51
CA SER A 53 -12.36 -4.13 -6.61
C SER A 53 -11.73 -5.38 -5.98
N TYR A 54 -11.75 -6.48 -6.71
CA TYR A 54 -11.27 -7.78 -6.25
C TYR A 54 -9.84 -8.08 -6.68
N ASN A 55 -9.45 -7.67 -7.90
CA ASN A 55 -8.10 -7.83 -8.41
C ASN A 55 -7.52 -6.48 -8.84
N ILE A 56 -6.21 -6.33 -8.68
CA ILE A 56 -5.47 -5.22 -9.29
C ILE A 56 -5.19 -5.61 -10.74
N VAL A 57 -5.63 -4.79 -11.68
CA VAL A 57 -5.50 -5.05 -13.13
C VAL A 57 -4.48 -4.14 -13.81
N GLU A 58 -4.06 -3.05 -13.14
CA GLU A 58 -3.11 -2.09 -13.68
C GLU A 58 -2.18 -1.56 -12.58
N ASN A 59 -0.90 -1.44 -12.90
CA ASN A 59 0.14 -0.83 -12.06
C ASN A 59 0.08 -1.25 -10.58
N PRO A 60 0.25 -2.53 -10.25
CA PRO A 60 0.21 -2.99 -8.87
C PRO A 60 1.33 -2.33 -8.03
N VAL A 61 0.98 -1.90 -6.83
CA VAL A 61 1.93 -1.36 -5.85
C VAL A 61 1.92 -2.25 -4.62
N HIS A 62 3.05 -2.86 -4.31
CA HIS A 62 3.18 -3.61 -3.07
C HIS A 62 3.35 -2.66 -1.88
N ILE A 63 2.89 -3.04 -0.69
CA ILE A 63 3.04 -2.20 0.52
C ILE A 63 4.50 -1.82 0.81
N ARG A 64 5.45 -2.68 0.46
CA ARG A 64 6.88 -2.40 0.56
C ARG A 64 7.33 -1.26 -0.36
N ASP A 65 6.75 -1.17 -1.55
CA ASP A 65 7.03 -0.09 -2.52
C ASP A 65 6.45 1.23 -2.05
N LEU A 66 5.27 1.19 -1.42
CA LEU A 66 4.69 2.35 -0.75
C LEU A 66 5.63 2.85 0.35
N ASN A 67 6.14 1.96 1.21
CA ASN A 67 7.10 2.30 2.26
C ASN A 67 8.41 2.86 1.68
N ALA A 68 8.94 2.26 0.61
CA ALA A 68 10.14 2.75 -0.08
C ALA A 68 9.92 4.16 -0.65
N THR A 69 8.74 4.41 -1.21
CA THR A 69 8.36 5.71 -1.77
C THR A 69 8.23 6.78 -0.68
N MET A 70 7.60 6.44 0.46
CA MET A 70 7.52 7.34 1.60
C MET A 70 8.90 7.71 2.15
N LEU A 71 9.79 6.73 2.33
CA LEU A 71 11.15 6.95 2.79
C LEU A 71 11.94 7.82 1.80
N HIS A 72 11.77 7.59 0.49
CA HIS A 72 12.37 8.43 -0.54
C HIS A 72 11.93 9.89 -0.42
N CYS A 73 10.63 10.15 -0.26
CA CYS A 73 10.10 11.51 -0.03
C CYS A 73 10.65 12.18 1.24
N LEU A 74 11.08 11.38 2.23
CA LEU A 74 11.73 11.86 3.45
C LEU A 74 13.25 12.02 3.29
N GLY A 75 13.82 11.76 2.10
CA GLY A 75 15.26 11.82 1.86
C GLY A 75 16.04 10.63 2.42
N VAL A 76 15.35 9.54 2.75
CA VAL A 76 15.96 8.34 3.35
C VAL A 76 16.09 7.23 2.30
N ASP A 77 17.31 6.69 2.13
CA ASP A 77 17.52 5.48 1.33
C ASP A 77 16.99 4.27 2.10
N HIS A 78 15.86 3.72 1.65
CA HIS A 78 15.18 2.60 2.28
C HIS A 78 16.03 1.32 2.35
N ARG A 79 17.06 1.19 1.48
CA ARG A 79 17.98 0.03 1.48
C ARG A 79 19.04 0.13 2.55
N LYS A 80 19.40 1.35 2.96
CA LYS A 80 20.41 1.64 3.98
C LYS A 80 19.82 1.79 5.38
N LEU A 81 18.54 2.16 5.49
CA LEU A 81 17.87 2.25 6.78
C LEU A 81 17.57 0.86 7.32
N THR A 82 18.33 0.46 8.32
CA THR A 82 18.19 -0.83 8.99
C THR A 82 18.02 -0.67 10.48
N TYR A 83 17.30 -1.59 11.09
CA TYR A 83 17.21 -1.76 12.54
C TYR A 83 17.64 -3.17 12.91
N ARG A 84 18.64 -3.27 13.79
CA ARG A 84 19.16 -4.58 14.21
C ARG A 84 18.26 -5.21 15.25
N PHE A 85 17.68 -6.36 14.92
CA PHE A 85 16.82 -7.13 15.79
C PHE A 85 17.11 -8.62 15.65
N GLN A 86 17.34 -9.30 16.79
CA GLN A 86 17.66 -10.74 16.83
C GLN A 86 18.81 -11.16 15.90
N GLY A 87 19.84 -10.30 15.81
CA GLY A 87 21.02 -10.58 14.99
C GLY A 87 20.88 -10.26 13.49
N LEU A 88 19.70 -9.86 13.03
CA LEU A 88 19.41 -9.50 11.63
C LEU A 88 19.21 -8.00 11.48
N ASP A 89 19.70 -7.44 10.38
CA ASP A 89 19.42 -6.07 9.97
C ASP A 89 18.07 -6.01 9.24
N GLN A 90 17.06 -5.56 9.96
CA GLN A 90 15.67 -5.44 9.44
C GLN A 90 15.49 -4.12 8.71
N ARG A 91 14.77 -4.14 7.59
CA ARG A 91 14.35 -2.94 6.84
C ARG A 91 12.84 -2.77 6.91
N LEU A 92 12.36 -1.53 6.86
CA LEU A 92 10.92 -1.24 6.75
C LEU A 92 10.30 -1.72 5.43
N THR A 93 11.15 -2.05 4.46
CA THR A 93 10.77 -2.52 3.12
C THR A 93 10.98 -4.01 2.91
N GLY A 94 11.25 -4.75 3.97
CA GLY A 94 11.49 -6.20 3.93
C GLY A 94 12.95 -6.59 3.77
N ILE A 95 13.25 -7.87 3.99
CA ILE A 95 14.60 -8.42 4.05
C ILE A 95 15.18 -8.64 2.64
N ASP A 96 14.34 -8.96 1.69
CA ASP A 96 14.69 -9.43 0.35
C ASP A 96 15.10 -8.33 -0.65
N ALA A 97 15.15 -7.08 -0.23
CA ALA A 97 15.55 -5.92 -1.04
C ALA A 97 14.79 -5.75 -2.38
N GLN A 98 13.61 -6.36 -2.53
CA GLN A 98 12.81 -6.30 -3.75
C GLN A 98 11.98 -5.01 -3.86
N ALA A 99 11.84 -4.25 -2.77
CA ALA A 99 11.07 -3.01 -2.77
C ALA A 99 11.73 -1.95 -3.65
N HIS A 100 10.92 -1.20 -4.36
CA HIS A 100 11.36 -0.09 -5.22
C HIS A 100 10.51 1.15 -5.02
N VAL A 101 11.09 2.31 -5.30
CA VAL A 101 10.39 3.59 -5.28
C VAL A 101 9.47 3.67 -6.50
N VAL A 102 8.20 3.99 -6.29
CA VAL A 102 7.20 4.13 -7.36
C VAL A 102 7.37 5.49 -8.02
N GLN A 103 8.29 5.59 -8.99
CA GLN A 103 8.68 6.84 -9.65
C GLN A 103 7.51 7.64 -10.24
N PRO A 104 6.48 7.03 -10.88
CA PRO A 104 5.35 7.77 -11.43
C PRO A 104 4.53 8.57 -10.41
N LEU A 105 4.66 8.27 -9.11
CA LEU A 105 3.99 9.01 -8.03
C LEU A 105 4.76 10.25 -7.57
N LEU A 106 5.99 10.44 -8.02
CA LEU A 106 6.84 11.56 -7.61
C LEU A 106 6.62 12.78 -8.48
N ALA A 107 6.71 13.96 -7.86
CA ALA A 107 6.62 15.27 -8.53
C ALA A 107 7.91 15.62 -9.27
#